data_08fd7ba096011abe928a76a68aeab75f
#
_entry.id   08fd7ba096011abe928a76a68aeab75f
#
_cell.length_a   1.000
_cell.length_b   1.000
_cell.length_c   1.000
_cell.angle_alpha   90.00
_cell.angle_beta   90.00
_cell.angle_gamma   90.00
#
_symmetry.space_group_name_H-M   'P 1'
#
loop_
_entity.id
_entity.type
_entity.pdbx_description
1 polymer ?
#
loop_
_entity_poly.entity_id
_entity_poly.type
_entity_poly.pdbx_seq_one_letter_code
_entity_poly.pdbx_strand_id
1 'polypeptide(L)'
;MKQLTFKQYRQIDLTILCLLTAVFEAIATYSSSYWLVFQAMTISVTLTLTCITMVRWNGYAIAPMFVGSFVYCLVSGATLKQFFIYCFGSSFCLLSLLLFKKISKEKVRTSFAIRLSFVLSTYLFVAIGRWICSLPFEFSFNTIVAFIFTDILSLLFAVIVLTLAKNADGLIEDQKSYLLRIEKERIEEEKANSYNPF
;
A
#
# COMPACT_ATOMS: atom_id res chain seq x y z
N MET A 1 -32.07 -1.67 -7.11
CA MET A 1 -30.91 -0.95 -6.56
C MET A 1 -30.12 -0.33 -7.71
N LYS A 2 -29.70 0.96 -7.62
CA LYS A 2 -28.83 1.56 -8.64
C LYS A 2 -27.49 0.82 -8.62
N GLN A 3 -27.10 0.18 -9.72
CA GLN A 3 -25.79 -0.43 -9.85
C GLN A 3 -24.73 0.67 -9.82
N LEU A 4 -23.74 0.54 -8.93
CA LEU A 4 -22.60 1.44 -8.85
C LEU A 4 -21.76 1.33 -10.14
N THR A 5 -21.40 2.44 -10.73
CA THR A 5 -20.45 2.43 -11.84
C THR A 5 -19.06 2.04 -11.34
N PHE A 6 -18.25 1.43 -12.21
CA PHE A 6 -16.86 1.06 -11.87
C PHE A 6 -16.04 2.24 -11.31
N LYS A 7 -16.29 3.45 -11.82
CA LYS A 7 -15.63 4.69 -11.35
C LYS A 7 -16.06 5.03 -9.92
N GLN A 8 -17.35 4.93 -9.60
CA GLN A 8 -17.88 5.18 -8.25
C GLN A 8 -17.34 4.15 -7.26
N TYR A 9 -17.33 2.86 -7.63
CA TYR A 9 -16.77 1.80 -6.82
C TYR A 9 -15.30 2.07 -6.48
N ARG A 10 -14.48 2.43 -7.49
CA ARG A 10 -13.07 2.77 -7.28
C ARG A 10 -12.90 3.96 -6.33
N GLN A 11 -13.70 5.00 -6.47
CA GLN A 11 -13.63 6.16 -5.58
C GLN A 11 -13.95 5.80 -4.14
N ILE A 12 -15.00 5.03 -3.91
CA ILE A 12 -15.39 4.56 -2.57
C ILE A 12 -14.26 3.71 -1.97
N ASP A 13 -13.76 2.72 -2.70
CA ASP A 13 -12.71 1.82 -2.22
C ASP A 13 -11.41 2.58 -1.89
N LEU A 14 -10.98 3.50 -2.76
CA LEU A 14 -9.82 4.36 -2.48
C LEU A 14 -10.03 5.28 -1.27
N THR A 15 -11.22 5.83 -1.11
CA THR A 15 -11.53 6.66 0.07
C THR A 15 -11.44 5.85 1.35
N ILE A 16 -12.00 4.64 1.35
CA ILE A 16 -11.91 3.72 2.51
C ILE A 16 -10.44 3.38 2.79
N LEU A 17 -9.65 3.03 1.78
CA LEU A 17 -8.23 2.71 1.95
C LEU A 17 -7.43 3.91 2.48
N CYS A 18 -7.71 5.13 2.01
CA CYS A 18 -7.07 6.34 2.53
C CYS A 18 -7.45 6.62 3.99
N LEU A 19 -8.72 6.46 4.36
CA LEU A 19 -9.18 6.63 5.74
C LEU A 19 -8.55 5.59 6.67
N LEU A 20 -8.51 4.32 6.25
CA LEU A 20 -7.84 3.27 7.01
C LEU A 20 -6.35 3.57 7.17
N THR A 21 -5.69 4.05 6.09
CA THR A 21 -4.28 4.44 6.16
C THR A 21 -4.09 5.57 7.18
N ALA A 22 -4.92 6.60 7.12
CA ALA A 22 -4.81 7.74 8.05
C ALA A 22 -4.97 7.31 9.52
N VAL A 23 -6.00 6.53 9.81
CA VAL A 23 -6.30 6.09 11.19
C VAL A 23 -5.21 5.16 11.72
N PHE A 24 -4.85 4.11 10.97
CA PHE A 24 -3.86 3.15 11.42
C PHE A 24 -2.44 3.75 11.48
N GLU A 25 -2.09 4.64 10.56
CA GLU A 25 -0.80 5.34 10.61
C GLU A 25 -0.70 6.27 11.81
N ALA A 26 -1.78 7.00 12.14
CA ALA A 26 -1.82 7.84 13.34
C ALA A 26 -1.61 7.00 14.62
N ILE A 27 -2.32 5.87 14.73
CA ILE A 27 -2.21 4.96 15.87
C ILE A 27 -0.79 4.36 15.94
N ALA A 28 -0.27 3.87 14.81
CA ALA A 28 1.06 3.25 14.74
C ALA A 28 2.17 4.24 15.11
N THR A 29 2.13 5.45 14.55
CA THR A 29 3.11 6.51 14.83
C THR A 29 3.06 6.95 16.29
N TYR A 30 1.85 7.17 16.82
CA TYR A 30 1.67 7.54 18.21
C TYR A 30 2.16 6.43 19.16
N SER A 31 1.81 5.17 18.89
CA SER A 31 2.21 4.02 19.71
C SER A 31 3.70 3.79 19.64
N SER A 32 4.35 3.95 18.48
CA SER A 32 5.79 3.75 18.31
C SER A 32 6.61 4.74 19.15
N SER A 33 6.12 5.97 19.32
CA SER A 33 6.78 6.99 20.12
C SER A 33 6.82 6.66 21.64
N TYR A 34 5.89 5.82 22.12
CA TYR A 34 5.81 5.41 23.52
C TYR A 34 6.43 4.04 23.79
N TRP A 35 6.34 3.09 22.85
CA TRP A 35 6.66 1.68 23.10
C TRP A 35 8.04 1.26 22.59
N LEU A 36 8.54 1.92 21.55
CA LEU A 36 9.87 1.61 21.03
C LEU A 36 10.92 2.38 21.84
N VAL A 37 11.58 1.68 22.74
CA VAL A 37 12.70 2.20 23.56
C VAL A 37 13.84 2.74 22.69
N PHE A 38 13.98 2.20 21.48
CA PHE A 38 14.88 2.71 20.44
C PHE A 38 14.09 3.61 19.50
N GLN A 39 14.11 4.91 19.69
CA GLN A 39 13.52 5.91 18.79
C GLN A 39 14.04 5.87 17.34
N ALA A 40 14.97 4.95 17.04
CA ALA A 40 15.57 4.76 15.74
C ALA A 40 14.72 3.94 14.75
N MET A 41 13.65 3.26 15.21
CA MET A 41 12.82 2.41 14.36
C MET A 41 11.36 2.85 14.42
N THR A 42 10.69 2.85 13.28
CA THR A 42 9.26 3.16 13.17
C THR A 42 8.49 1.99 12.57
N ILE A 43 7.23 1.86 12.97
CA ILE A 43 6.28 0.93 12.34
C ILE A 43 5.27 1.78 11.59
N SER A 44 5.24 1.62 10.27
CA SER A 44 4.28 2.29 9.40
C SER A 44 3.36 1.27 8.72
N VAL A 45 2.07 1.53 8.77
CA VAL A 45 1.05 0.75 8.07
C VAL A 45 0.90 1.21 6.62
N THR A 46 1.38 2.41 6.33
CA THR A 46 1.28 3.05 5.02
C THR A 46 1.86 2.18 3.90
N LEU A 47 3.05 1.57 4.10
CA LEU A 47 3.66 0.68 3.11
C LEU A 47 2.75 -0.50 2.76
N THR A 48 2.13 -1.11 3.77
CA THR A 48 1.23 -2.26 3.61
C THR A 48 0.01 -1.91 2.77
N LEU A 49 -0.72 -0.85 3.16
CA LEU A 49 -1.94 -0.43 2.46
C LEU A 49 -1.64 0.09 1.06
N THR A 50 -0.48 0.73 0.87
CA THR A 50 -0.01 1.13 -0.46
C THR A 50 0.25 -0.09 -1.35
N CYS A 51 0.91 -1.14 -0.86
CA CYS A 51 1.12 -2.37 -1.62
C CYS A 51 -0.21 -3.05 -2.00
N ILE A 52 -1.18 -3.14 -1.09
CA ILE A 52 -2.52 -3.65 -1.36
C ILE A 52 -3.18 -2.80 -2.46
N THR A 53 -3.14 -1.47 -2.33
CA THR A 53 -3.74 -0.56 -3.31
C THR A 53 -3.06 -0.64 -4.67
N MET A 54 -1.75 -0.88 -4.74
CA MET A 54 -1.03 -1.08 -6.00
C MET A 54 -1.53 -2.31 -6.76
N VAL A 55 -1.75 -3.42 -6.06
CA VAL A 55 -2.31 -4.63 -6.68
C VAL A 55 -3.74 -4.37 -7.15
N ARG A 56 -4.58 -3.72 -6.34
CA ARG A 56 -5.99 -3.41 -6.64
C ARG A 56 -6.15 -2.38 -7.74
N TRP A 57 -5.48 -1.25 -7.64
CA TRP A 57 -5.74 -0.03 -8.41
C TRP A 57 -4.52 0.58 -9.10
N ASN A 58 -3.39 -0.13 -9.16
CA ASN A 58 -2.15 0.36 -9.78
C ASN A 58 -1.69 1.73 -9.24
N GLY A 59 -1.50 2.71 -10.14
CA GLY A 59 -0.98 4.03 -9.82
C GLY A 59 -1.82 4.86 -8.86
N TYR A 60 -3.09 4.49 -8.61
CA TYR A 60 -3.90 5.17 -7.59
C TYR A 60 -3.40 4.93 -6.16
N ALA A 61 -2.45 4.00 -5.97
CA ALA A 61 -1.77 3.78 -4.70
C ALA A 61 -0.99 5.00 -4.18
N ILE A 62 -0.74 5.99 -5.03
CA ILE A 62 -0.18 7.27 -4.60
C ILE A 62 -1.04 7.96 -3.53
N ALA A 63 -2.37 7.79 -3.56
CA ALA A 63 -3.27 8.45 -2.64
C ALA A 63 -3.08 7.96 -1.18
N PRO A 64 -3.20 6.65 -0.84
CA PRO A 64 -2.93 6.19 0.52
C PRO A 64 -1.47 6.40 0.95
N MET A 65 -0.50 6.31 0.01
CA MET A 65 0.90 6.60 0.33
C MET A 65 1.12 8.05 0.77
N PHE A 66 0.54 9.00 0.04
CA PHE A 66 0.63 10.42 0.38
C PHE A 66 -0.09 10.72 1.70
N VAL A 67 -1.31 10.21 1.87
CA VAL A 67 -2.11 10.37 3.10
C VAL A 67 -1.36 9.83 4.31
N GLY A 68 -0.81 8.62 4.22
CA GLY A 68 -0.07 8.01 5.32
C GLY A 68 1.20 8.77 5.66
N SER A 69 2.01 9.14 4.66
CA SER A 69 3.21 9.96 4.88
C SER A 69 2.88 11.32 5.50
N PHE A 70 1.78 11.94 5.07
CA PHE A 70 1.31 13.22 5.62
C PHE A 70 0.89 13.07 7.09
N VAL A 71 0.09 12.05 7.41
CA VAL A 71 -0.36 11.76 8.79
C VAL A 71 0.83 11.42 9.68
N TYR A 72 1.78 10.60 9.20
CA TYR A 72 3.03 10.32 9.91
C TYR A 72 3.76 11.60 10.30
N CYS A 73 3.94 12.53 9.35
CA CYS A 73 4.60 13.78 9.61
C CYS A 73 3.85 14.69 10.60
N LEU A 74 2.52 14.70 10.54
CA LEU A 74 1.69 15.45 11.49
C LEU A 74 1.83 14.93 12.92
N VAL A 75 1.72 13.62 13.09
CA VAL A 75 1.75 12.97 14.42
C VAL A 75 3.14 12.98 15.04
N SER A 76 4.19 12.83 14.22
CA SER A 76 5.58 12.87 14.67
C SER A 76 6.12 14.29 14.93
N GLY A 77 5.35 15.34 14.64
CA GLY A 77 5.81 16.73 14.78
C GLY A 77 6.93 17.10 13.79
N ALA A 78 6.89 16.54 12.59
CA ALA A 78 7.91 16.71 11.57
C ALA A 78 8.08 18.18 11.13
N THR A 79 9.31 18.56 10.77
CA THR A 79 9.63 19.85 10.18
C THR A 79 9.16 19.94 8.72
N LEU A 80 9.03 21.14 8.15
CA LEU A 80 8.65 21.32 6.73
C LEU A 80 9.59 20.58 5.77
N LYS A 81 10.89 20.49 6.07
CA LYS A 81 11.86 19.69 5.30
C LYS A 81 11.48 18.21 5.29
N GLN A 82 11.13 17.68 6.46
CA GLN A 82 10.71 16.28 6.60
C GLN A 82 9.38 16.01 5.89
N PHE A 83 8.41 16.93 5.94
CA PHE A 83 7.20 16.85 5.15
C PHE A 83 7.49 16.69 3.66
N PHE A 84 8.38 17.51 3.12
CA PHE A 84 8.78 17.42 1.73
C PHE A 84 9.41 16.05 1.42
N ILE A 85 10.39 15.61 2.21
CA ILE A 85 11.12 14.37 2.02
C ILE A 85 10.15 13.17 2.08
N TYR A 86 9.30 13.10 3.10
CA TYR A 86 8.41 11.95 3.30
C TYR A 86 7.25 11.92 2.30
N CYS A 87 6.56 13.03 2.05
CA CYS A 87 5.42 13.03 1.14
C CYS A 87 5.83 12.83 -0.33
N PHE A 88 6.83 13.58 -0.81
CA PHE A 88 7.27 13.47 -2.21
C PHE A 88 8.20 12.27 -2.42
N GLY A 89 9.14 12.01 -1.52
CA GLY A 89 10.05 10.87 -1.63
C GLY A 89 9.32 9.53 -1.61
N SER A 90 8.28 9.39 -0.81
CA SER A 90 7.48 8.17 -0.77
C SER A 90 6.72 7.89 -2.06
N SER A 91 6.48 8.89 -2.92
CA SER A 91 5.84 8.72 -4.24
C SER A 91 6.64 7.83 -5.19
N PHE A 92 7.93 7.64 -4.95
CA PHE A 92 8.78 6.72 -5.71
C PHE A 92 8.36 5.25 -5.56
N CYS A 93 7.50 4.92 -4.59
CA CYS A 93 6.86 3.61 -4.50
C CYS A 93 6.23 3.17 -5.83
N LEU A 94 5.72 4.10 -6.64
CA LEU A 94 5.10 3.79 -7.94
C LEU A 94 6.07 3.14 -8.93
N LEU A 95 7.39 3.27 -8.76
CA LEU A 95 8.37 2.59 -9.60
C LEU A 95 8.26 1.06 -9.49
N SER A 96 7.80 0.54 -8.35
CA SER A 96 7.55 -0.90 -8.20
C SER A 96 6.46 -1.44 -9.13
N LEU A 97 5.58 -0.57 -9.66
CA LEU A 97 4.60 -0.97 -10.68
C LEU A 97 5.26 -1.42 -11.98
N LEU A 98 6.51 -1.04 -12.23
CA LEU A 98 7.27 -1.54 -13.38
C LEU A 98 7.46 -3.06 -13.33
N LEU A 99 7.45 -3.66 -12.13
CA LEU A 99 7.47 -5.12 -11.97
C LEU A 99 6.24 -5.78 -12.59
N PHE A 100 5.07 -5.13 -12.55
CA PHE A 100 3.85 -5.64 -13.15
C PHE A 100 3.84 -5.65 -14.68
N LYS A 101 4.82 -5.01 -15.33
CA LYS A 101 5.04 -5.17 -16.77
C LYS A 101 5.57 -6.57 -17.13
N LYS A 102 6.27 -7.23 -16.19
CA LYS A 102 6.89 -8.55 -16.39
C LYS A 102 6.16 -9.66 -15.62
N ILE A 103 5.52 -9.31 -14.49
CA ILE A 103 4.94 -10.26 -13.55
C ILE A 103 3.45 -9.95 -13.42
N SER A 104 2.60 -10.96 -13.64
CA SER A 104 1.15 -10.81 -13.41
C SER A 104 0.87 -10.49 -11.93
N LYS A 105 -0.07 -9.59 -11.66
CA LYS A 105 -0.53 -9.24 -10.31
C LYS A 105 -1.06 -10.46 -9.54
N GLU A 106 -1.67 -11.40 -10.22
CA GLU A 106 -2.16 -12.65 -9.64
C GLU A 106 -1.04 -13.46 -8.97
N LYS A 107 0.18 -13.41 -9.53
CA LYS A 107 1.35 -14.06 -8.94
C LYS A 107 1.75 -13.47 -7.59
N VAL A 108 1.40 -12.22 -7.30
CA VAL A 108 1.61 -11.61 -5.97
C VAL A 108 0.75 -12.30 -4.92
N ARG A 109 -0.47 -12.74 -5.30
CA ARG A 109 -1.35 -13.51 -4.42
C ARG A 109 -0.84 -14.95 -4.23
N THR A 110 -0.46 -15.63 -5.32
CA THR A 110 -0.15 -17.07 -5.31
C THR A 110 1.27 -17.38 -4.83
N SER A 111 2.28 -16.59 -5.20
CA SER A 111 3.69 -16.87 -4.92
C SER A 111 4.24 -15.99 -3.80
N PHE A 112 4.75 -16.64 -2.74
CA PHE A 112 5.40 -15.92 -1.62
C PHE A 112 6.66 -15.16 -2.08
N ALA A 113 7.51 -15.76 -2.92
CA ALA A 113 8.74 -15.13 -3.39
C ALA A 113 8.46 -13.86 -4.20
N ILE A 114 7.43 -13.88 -5.06
CA ILE A 114 7.03 -12.71 -5.86
C ILE A 114 6.43 -11.63 -4.96
N ARG A 115 5.64 -12.00 -3.97
CA ARG A 115 5.09 -11.07 -2.97
C ARG A 115 6.19 -10.39 -2.18
N LEU A 116 7.16 -11.17 -1.67
CA LEU A 116 8.30 -10.65 -0.94
C LEU A 116 9.13 -9.69 -1.81
N SER A 117 9.43 -10.08 -3.04
CA SER A 117 10.17 -9.24 -3.99
C SER A 117 9.43 -7.94 -4.31
N PHE A 118 8.10 -7.98 -4.43
CA PHE A 118 7.27 -6.81 -4.67
C PHE A 118 7.30 -5.84 -3.48
N VAL A 119 7.10 -6.34 -2.25
CA VAL A 119 7.13 -5.51 -1.04
C VAL A 119 8.53 -4.93 -0.84
N LEU A 120 9.57 -5.75 -1.00
CA LEU A 120 10.96 -5.32 -0.84
C LEU A 120 11.34 -4.24 -1.86
N SER A 121 10.96 -4.40 -3.13
CA SER A 121 11.22 -3.38 -4.15
C SER A 121 10.46 -2.07 -3.86
N THR A 122 9.21 -2.15 -3.42
CA THR A 122 8.43 -0.96 -3.05
C THR A 122 9.11 -0.22 -1.88
N TYR A 123 9.52 -0.95 -0.87
CA TYR A 123 10.25 -0.41 0.27
C TYR A 123 11.57 0.27 -0.14
N LEU A 124 12.38 -0.38 -0.99
CA LEU A 124 13.65 0.18 -1.47
C LEU A 124 13.43 1.44 -2.33
N PHE A 125 12.42 1.46 -3.20
CA PHE A 125 12.10 2.65 -3.98
C PHE A 125 11.64 3.82 -3.10
N VAL A 126 10.90 3.56 -2.02
CA VAL A 126 10.54 4.58 -1.03
C VAL A 126 11.80 5.14 -0.35
N ALA A 127 12.71 4.27 0.11
CA ALA A 127 13.96 4.70 0.75
C ALA A 127 14.83 5.54 -0.21
N ILE A 128 14.99 5.10 -1.45
CA ILE A 128 15.72 5.84 -2.50
C ILE A 128 15.04 7.17 -2.80
N GLY A 129 13.72 7.21 -2.92
CA GLY A 129 12.97 8.44 -3.19
C GLY A 129 13.13 9.46 -2.07
N ARG A 130 13.04 9.03 -0.80
CA ARG A 130 13.28 9.89 0.35
C ARG A 130 14.72 10.40 0.37
N TRP A 131 15.68 9.55 0.06
CA TRP A 131 17.08 9.97 -0.05
C TRP A 131 17.26 11.01 -1.15
N ILE A 132 16.73 10.82 -2.36
CA ILE A 132 16.80 11.79 -3.46
C ILE A 132 16.17 13.13 -3.03
N CYS A 133 15.00 13.09 -2.37
CA CYS A 133 14.35 14.31 -1.87
C CYS A 133 15.09 14.96 -0.71
N SER A 134 15.99 14.27 -0.03
CA SER A 134 16.83 14.85 1.04
C SER A 134 18.07 15.57 0.52
N LEU A 135 18.54 15.25 -0.70
CA LEU A 135 19.77 15.83 -1.28
C LEU A 135 19.84 17.36 -1.28
N PRO A 136 18.74 18.11 -1.52
CA PRO A 136 18.78 19.57 -1.47
C PRO A 136 19.03 20.14 -0.07
N PHE A 137 18.83 19.34 0.98
CA PHE A 137 18.95 19.77 2.37
C PHE A 137 20.22 19.25 3.03
N GLU A 138 20.57 18.00 2.78
CA GLU A 138 21.74 17.33 3.36
C GLU A 138 22.27 16.27 2.39
N PHE A 139 23.48 16.47 1.90
CA PHE A 139 24.14 15.47 1.06
C PHE A 139 24.91 14.48 1.93
N SER A 140 24.31 13.33 2.23
CA SER A 140 24.98 12.23 2.92
C SER A 140 24.49 10.87 2.44
N PHE A 141 25.43 9.98 2.13
CA PHE A 141 25.08 8.58 1.85
C PHE A 141 24.56 7.84 3.08
N ASN A 142 24.97 8.27 4.29
CA ASN A 142 24.47 7.67 5.53
C ASN A 142 22.96 7.86 5.70
N THR A 143 22.38 8.87 5.09
CA THR A 143 20.94 9.16 5.16
C THR A 143 20.10 8.05 4.50
N ILE A 144 20.56 7.44 3.40
CA ILE A 144 19.82 6.31 2.79
C ILE A 144 19.84 5.08 3.71
N VAL A 145 20.97 4.83 4.34
CA VAL A 145 21.11 3.73 5.32
C VAL A 145 20.17 3.96 6.50
N ALA A 146 20.08 5.20 6.98
CA ALA A 146 19.16 5.57 8.05
C ALA A 146 17.70 5.31 7.65
N PHE A 147 17.25 5.71 6.46
CA PHE A 147 15.88 5.44 5.98
C PHE A 147 15.59 3.94 5.88
N ILE A 148 16.56 3.13 5.42
CA ILE A 148 16.41 1.67 5.34
C ILE A 148 16.26 1.08 6.75
N PHE A 149 17.11 1.44 7.70
CA PHE A 149 17.02 0.87 9.05
C PHE A 149 15.81 1.36 9.83
N THR A 150 15.42 2.62 9.69
CA THR A 150 14.28 3.19 10.40
C THR A 150 12.97 2.46 10.07
N ASP A 151 12.74 2.13 8.80
CA ASP A 151 11.48 1.54 8.32
C ASP A 151 11.52 0.01 8.18
N ILE A 152 12.56 -0.68 8.68
CA ILE A 152 12.69 -2.14 8.51
C ILE A 152 11.55 -2.93 9.15
N LEU A 153 11.02 -2.45 10.28
CA LEU A 153 9.85 -3.04 10.93
C LEU A 153 8.59 -2.90 10.08
N SER A 154 8.45 -1.81 9.35
CA SER A 154 7.36 -1.59 8.40
C SER A 154 7.40 -2.58 7.24
N LEU A 155 8.60 -2.95 6.77
CA LEU A 155 8.80 -3.99 5.76
C LEU A 155 8.33 -5.36 6.28
N LEU A 156 8.77 -5.75 7.48
CA LEU A 156 8.36 -7.03 8.09
C LEU A 156 6.83 -7.08 8.29
N PHE A 157 6.26 -6.01 8.81
CA PHE A 157 4.82 -5.89 8.99
C PHE A 157 4.07 -6.03 7.67
N ALA A 158 4.51 -5.36 6.60
CA ALA A 158 3.91 -5.45 5.28
C ALA A 158 3.93 -6.88 4.71
N VAL A 159 5.06 -7.59 4.84
CA VAL A 159 5.18 -8.98 4.39
C VAL A 159 4.22 -9.91 5.14
N ILE A 160 4.11 -9.75 6.46
CA ILE A 160 3.21 -10.56 7.30
C ILE A 160 1.76 -10.29 6.88
N VAL A 161 1.34 -9.02 6.84
CA VAL A 161 -0.05 -8.65 6.53
C VAL A 161 -0.43 -9.08 5.11
N LEU A 162 0.40 -8.86 4.10
CA LEU A 162 0.11 -9.32 2.74
C LEU A 162 0.05 -10.86 2.66
N THR A 163 0.83 -11.55 3.48
CA THR A 163 0.79 -13.02 3.53
C THR A 163 -0.49 -13.55 4.17
N LEU A 164 -1.01 -12.88 5.17
CA LEU A 164 -2.31 -13.20 5.76
C LEU A 164 -3.46 -12.82 4.82
N ALA A 165 -3.37 -11.64 4.22
CA ALA A 165 -4.39 -11.08 3.34
C ALA A 165 -4.59 -11.85 2.02
N LYS A 166 -3.64 -12.70 1.61
CA LYS A 166 -3.78 -13.53 0.39
C LYS A 166 -5.01 -14.45 0.40
N ASN A 167 -5.44 -14.85 1.60
CA ASN A 167 -6.57 -15.77 1.78
C ASN A 167 -7.92 -15.04 1.74
N ALA A 168 -7.92 -13.70 1.87
CA ALA A 168 -9.13 -12.91 1.77
C ALA A 168 -9.45 -12.65 0.29
N ASP A 169 -10.62 -13.09 -0.15
CA ASP A 169 -11.04 -12.94 -1.54
C ASP A 169 -11.21 -11.46 -1.92
N GLY A 170 -10.75 -11.10 -3.12
CA GLY A 170 -10.80 -9.72 -3.63
C GLY A 170 -9.88 -8.71 -2.94
N LEU A 171 -9.15 -9.07 -1.86
CA LEU A 171 -8.29 -8.10 -1.16
C LEU A 171 -6.96 -7.87 -1.89
N ILE A 172 -6.30 -8.93 -2.34
CA ILE A 172 -5.05 -8.87 -3.12
C ILE A 172 -5.33 -9.35 -4.54
N GLU A 173 -6.15 -8.63 -5.27
CA GLU A 173 -6.54 -8.95 -6.63
C GLU A 173 -6.82 -7.66 -7.41
N ASP A 174 -6.58 -7.68 -8.73
CA ASP A 174 -6.95 -6.55 -9.59
C ASP A 174 -8.47 -6.37 -9.60
N GLN A 175 -8.94 -5.21 -9.14
CA GLN A 175 -10.38 -5.00 -8.91
C GLN A 175 -11.22 -5.05 -10.20
N LYS A 176 -10.63 -4.71 -11.34
CA LYS A 176 -11.33 -4.85 -12.61
C LYS A 176 -11.61 -6.32 -12.94
N SER A 177 -10.61 -7.18 -12.78
CA SER A 177 -10.73 -8.62 -13.01
C SER A 177 -11.66 -9.28 -11.99
N TYR A 178 -11.57 -8.87 -10.73
CA TYR A 178 -12.43 -9.33 -9.64
C TYR A 178 -13.91 -9.05 -9.93
N LEU A 179 -14.25 -7.81 -10.23
CA LEU A 179 -15.64 -7.41 -10.50
C LEU A 179 -16.22 -8.11 -11.73
N LEU A 180 -15.42 -8.32 -12.80
CA LEU A 180 -15.84 -9.06 -13.97
C LEU A 180 -16.10 -10.55 -13.65
N ARG A 181 -15.32 -11.14 -12.73
CA ARG A 181 -15.54 -12.51 -12.26
C ARG A 181 -16.86 -12.63 -11.51
N ILE A 182 -17.08 -11.76 -10.51
CA ILE A 182 -18.33 -11.75 -9.71
C ILE A 182 -19.57 -11.54 -10.61
N GLU A 183 -19.46 -10.67 -11.61
CA GLU A 183 -20.59 -10.45 -12.53
C GLU A 183 -20.90 -11.70 -13.36
N LYS A 184 -19.87 -12.43 -13.83
CA LYS A 184 -20.07 -13.70 -14.54
C LYS A 184 -20.70 -14.76 -13.66
N GLU A 185 -20.17 -14.94 -12.45
CA GLU A 185 -20.71 -15.89 -11.46
C GLU A 185 -22.20 -15.61 -11.19
N ARG A 186 -22.56 -14.34 -10.99
CA ARG A 186 -23.96 -13.95 -10.80
C ARG A 186 -24.87 -14.30 -12.00
N ILE A 187 -24.40 -14.04 -13.22
CA ILE A 187 -25.16 -14.36 -14.43
C ILE A 187 -25.34 -15.88 -14.57
N GLU A 188 -24.33 -16.67 -14.21
CA GLU A 188 -24.40 -18.14 -14.23
C GLU A 188 -25.38 -18.67 -13.19
N GLU A 189 -25.37 -18.10 -11.98
CA GLU A 189 -26.35 -18.43 -10.93
C GLU A 189 -27.79 -18.06 -11.32
N GLU A 190 -28.00 -16.87 -11.90
CA GLU A 190 -29.32 -16.46 -12.38
C GLU A 190 -29.84 -17.41 -13.47
N LYS A 191 -28.97 -17.87 -14.38
CA LYS A 191 -29.32 -18.86 -15.39
C LYS A 191 -29.64 -20.22 -14.76
N ALA A 192 -28.83 -20.71 -13.84
CA ALA A 192 -29.05 -21.96 -13.15
C ALA A 192 -30.40 -21.98 -12.39
N ASN A 193 -30.71 -20.88 -11.69
CA ASN A 193 -31.98 -20.74 -10.98
C ASN A 193 -33.20 -20.62 -11.91
N SER A 194 -33.00 -20.08 -13.13
CA SER A 194 -34.09 -20.03 -14.14
C SER A 194 -34.41 -21.38 -14.75
N TYR A 195 -33.45 -22.34 -14.74
CA TYR A 195 -33.63 -23.69 -15.23
C TYR A 195 -34.21 -24.65 -14.17
N ASN A 196 -34.18 -24.28 -12.89
CA ASN A 196 -34.67 -25.12 -11.80
C ASN A 196 -35.70 -24.35 -10.94
N PRO A 197 -36.96 -24.16 -11.41
CA PRO A 197 -37.98 -23.34 -10.74
C PRO A 197 -38.66 -24.07 -9.55
N PHE A 198 -38.10 -25.19 -9.02
CA PHE A 198 -38.62 -25.92 -7.84
C PHE A 198 -37.53 -26.12 -6.79
#